data_bb6ef81f8730c865f18f874ae2a5500a
#
_entry.id   bb6ef81f8730c865f18f874ae2a5500a
#
_cell.length_a   1.000
_cell.length_b   1.000
_cell.length_c   1.000
_cell.angle_alpha   90.00
_cell.angle_beta   90.00
_cell.angle_gamma   90.00
#
_symmetry.space_group_name_H-M   'P 1'
#
loop_
_entity.id
_entity.type
_entity.pdbx_description
1 polymer ?
#
loop_
_entity_poly.entity_id
_entity_poly.type
_entity_poly.pdbx_seq_one_letter_code
_entity_poly.pdbx_strand_id
1 'polypeptide(L)'
;TANPLVLILSPTRELAQQIHTEARKFSYRSPFNCCVAYGGSSIGSQLRAMERGCDVLIATPGRLTDMIERGRVSLSQIRFLVMDEADRMLDMGFEPQIRQIVEKEDMPQSDERQTLLFSATFPKEIQRLASDFMHDYVFLQVGRVGSTTESITQRVMQAEDRDKKEALLDL
;
A
#
# COMPACT_ATOMS: atom_id res chain seq x y z
N THR A 1 -14.61 5.89 16.83
CA THR A 1 -13.38 5.26 16.32
C THR A 1 -13.76 4.13 15.40
N ALA A 2 -13.18 4.09 14.20
CA ALA A 2 -13.33 2.97 13.27
C ALA A 2 -12.37 1.84 13.66
N ASN A 3 -12.84 0.59 13.59
CA ASN A 3 -12.05 -0.60 13.92
C ASN A 3 -12.10 -1.60 12.75
N PRO A 4 -11.31 -1.38 11.68
CA PRO A 4 -11.32 -2.26 10.52
C PRO A 4 -10.74 -3.64 10.85
N LEU A 5 -11.20 -4.65 10.10
CA LEU A 5 -10.67 -6.01 10.14
C LEU A 5 -9.57 -6.21 9.08
N VAL A 6 -9.63 -5.44 8.00
CA VAL A 6 -8.67 -5.48 6.90
C VAL A 6 -8.10 -4.09 6.69
N LEU A 7 -6.77 -4.00 6.65
CA LEU A 7 -6.04 -2.80 6.24
C LEU A 7 -5.27 -3.07 4.95
N ILE A 8 -5.46 -2.22 3.94
CA ILE A 8 -4.69 -2.23 2.70
C ILE A 8 -3.93 -0.91 2.59
N LEU A 9 -2.61 -0.96 2.66
CA LEU A 9 -1.73 0.19 2.45
C LEU A 9 -1.33 0.29 0.99
N SER A 10 -1.37 1.51 0.46
CA SER A 10 -0.96 1.82 -0.92
C SER A 10 -0.22 3.16 -0.98
N PRO A 11 0.74 3.33 -1.93
CA PRO A 11 1.60 4.52 -1.98
C PRO A 11 0.87 5.80 -2.39
N THR A 12 -0.18 5.69 -3.21
CA THR A 12 -0.80 6.86 -3.85
C THR A 12 -2.30 6.91 -3.65
N ARG A 13 -2.84 8.11 -3.74
CA ARG A 13 -4.27 8.38 -3.74
C ARG A 13 -4.99 7.61 -4.86
N GLU A 14 -4.43 7.63 -6.04
CA GLU A 14 -4.99 7.02 -7.26
C GLU A 14 -5.13 5.51 -7.08
N LEU A 15 -4.08 4.84 -6.60
CA LEU A 15 -4.10 3.40 -6.32
C LEU A 15 -5.06 3.07 -5.17
N ALA A 16 -5.07 3.86 -4.09
CA ALA A 16 -6.03 3.67 -3.00
C ALA A 16 -7.48 3.73 -3.49
N GLN A 17 -7.80 4.65 -4.40
CA GLN A 17 -9.14 4.76 -5.00
C GLN A 17 -9.46 3.59 -5.93
N GLN A 18 -8.50 3.10 -6.71
CA GLN A 18 -8.66 1.92 -7.56
C GLN A 18 -8.96 0.68 -6.71
N ILE A 19 -8.12 0.43 -5.69
CA ILE A 19 -8.32 -0.69 -4.77
C ILE A 19 -9.68 -0.58 -4.06
N HIS A 20 -10.07 0.60 -3.60
CA HIS A 20 -11.37 0.82 -2.97
C HIS A 20 -12.53 0.50 -3.93
N THR A 21 -12.41 0.89 -5.19
CA THR A 21 -13.42 0.60 -6.20
C THR A 21 -13.56 -0.91 -6.42
N GLU A 22 -12.45 -1.63 -6.52
CA GLU A 22 -12.47 -3.10 -6.65
C GLU A 22 -13.00 -3.78 -5.37
N ALA A 23 -12.55 -3.35 -4.19
CA ALA A 23 -13.06 -3.88 -2.92
C ALA A 23 -14.58 -3.74 -2.80
N ARG A 24 -15.14 -2.61 -3.24
CA ARG A 24 -16.60 -2.41 -3.29
C ARG A 24 -17.32 -3.34 -4.25
N LYS A 25 -16.70 -3.70 -5.37
CA LYS A 25 -17.28 -4.70 -6.30
C LYS A 25 -17.34 -6.08 -5.65
N PHE A 26 -16.24 -6.49 -4.99
CA PHE A 26 -16.19 -7.78 -4.29
C PHE A 26 -17.10 -7.85 -3.06
N SER A 27 -17.30 -6.72 -2.37
CA SER A 27 -18.21 -6.64 -1.21
C SER A 27 -19.69 -6.42 -1.60
N TYR A 28 -20.02 -6.39 -2.90
CA TYR A 28 -21.39 -6.18 -3.35
C TYR A 28 -22.35 -7.23 -2.78
N ARG A 29 -23.45 -6.78 -2.18
CA ARG A 29 -24.43 -7.61 -1.45
C ARG A 29 -23.88 -8.34 -0.21
N SER A 30 -22.72 -7.91 0.31
CA SER A 30 -22.20 -8.35 1.61
C SER A 30 -22.45 -7.29 2.69
N PRO A 31 -22.33 -7.63 3.98
CA PRO A 31 -22.45 -6.66 5.06
C PRO A 31 -21.18 -5.78 5.23
N PHE A 32 -20.13 -6.00 4.46
CA PHE A 32 -18.85 -5.32 4.64
C PHE A 32 -18.82 -3.93 4.05
N ASN A 33 -18.38 -2.96 4.88
CA ASN A 33 -18.18 -1.57 4.50
C ASN A 33 -16.72 -1.31 4.15
N CYS A 34 -16.47 -0.89 2.89
CA CYS A 34 -15.16 -0.49 2.42
C CYS A 34 -15.00 1.02 2.52
N CYS A 35 -13.94 1.47 3.19
CA CYS A 35 -13.58 2.88 3.33
C CYS A 35 -12.21 3.16 2.72
N VAL A 36 -11.99 4.43 2.33
CA VAL A 36 -10.72 4.88 1.79
C VAL A 36 -10.22 6.13 2.50
N ALA A 37 -8.90 6.18 2.78
CA ALA A 37 -8.23 7.27 3.46
C ALA A 37 -6.94 7.68 2.72
N TYR A 38 -6.90 8.90 2.19
CA TYR A 38 -5.73 9.43 1.46
C TYR A 38 -5.57 10.93 1.66
N GLY A 39 -4.34 11.41 1.48
CA GLY A 39 -4.01 12.83 1.57
C GLY A 39 -4.57 13.66 0.42
N GLY A 40 -4.48 15.00 0.55
CA GLY A 40 -4.92 15.92 -0.50
C GLY A 40 -6.43 16.08 -0.66
N SER A 41 -7.24 15.60 0.28
CA SER A 41 -8.69 15.83 0.34
C SER A 41 -9.16 16.04 1.77
N SER A 42 -10.40 16.51 1.93
CA SER A 42 -10.98 16.77 3.25
C SER A 42 -11.03 15.51 4.11
N ILE A 43 -10.35 15.54 5.25
CA ILE A 43 -10.40 14.45 6.24
C ILE A 43 -11.82 14.25 6.78
N GLY A 44 -12.58 15.34 6.96
CA GLY A 44 -13.95 15.28 7.50
C GLY A 44 -14.91 14.45 6.66
N SER A 45 -14.79 14.48 5.32
CA SER A 45 -15.61 13.64 4.44
C SER A 45 -15.26 12.16 4.57
N GLN A 46 -13.96 11.84 4.69
CA GLN A 46 -13.49 10.46 4.89
C GLN A 46 -13.92 9.91 6.26
N LEU A 47 -13.82 10.72 7.31
CA LEU A 47 -14.29 10.34 8.66
C LEU A 47 -15.79 10.07 8.70
N ARG A 48 -16.61 10.93 8.08
CA ARG A 48 -18.06 10.70 7.99
C ARG A 48 -18.42 9.41 7.26
N ALA A 49 -17.64 9.03 6.23
CA ALA A 49 -17.84 7.75 5.56
C ALA A 49 -17.58 6.56 6.51
N MET A 50 -16.59 6.67 7.40
CA MET A 50 -16.25 5.64 8.39
C MET A 50 -17.24 5.56 9.56
N GLU A 51 -18.02 6.60 9.84
CA GLU A 51 -19.04 6.60 10.90
C GLU A 51 -20.13 5.54 10.68
N ARG A 52 -20.33 5.11 9.44
CA ARG A 52 -21.28 4.05 9.08
C ARG A 52 -20.74 2.63 9.29
N GLY A 53 -19.54 2.51 9.82
CA GLY A 53 -18.75 1.28 9.92
C GLY A 53 -17.66 1.22 8.86
N CYS A 54 -16.58 0.52 9.20
CA CYS A 54 -15.43 0.34 8.31
C CYS A 54 -14.83 -1.04 8.61
N ASP A 55 -15.09 -2.01 7.74
CA ASP A 55 -14.56 -3.37 7.86
C ASP A 55 -13.27 -3.52 7.05
N VAL A 56 -13.21 -2.87 5.89
CA VAL A 56 -12.04 -2.84 5.01
C VAL A 56 -11.60 -1.40 4.84
N LEU A 57 -10.42 -1.07 5.33
CA LEU A 57 -9.81 0.25 5.19
C LEU A 57 -8.67 0.21 4.17
N ILE A 58 -8.80 1.00 3.12
CA ILE A 58 -7.73 1.23 2.14
C ILE A 58 -7.11 2.60 2.46
N ALA A 59 -5.79 2.66 2.64
CA ALA A 59 -5.19 3.91 3.09
C ALA A 59 -3.81 4.19 2.48
N THR A 60 -3.50 5.48 2.32
CA THR A 60 -2.11 5.92 2.19
C THR A 60 -1.50 6.11 3.58
N PRO A 61 -0.21 5.75 3.80
CA PRO A 61 0.39 5.73 5.15
C PRO A 61 0.23 7.04 5.91
N GLY A 62 0.56 8.18 5.32
CA GLY A 62 0.52 9.46 6.01
C GLY A 62 -0.88 9.89 6.46
N ARG A 63 -1.94 9.61 5.69
CA ARG A 63 -3.32 9.92 6.11
C ARG A 63 -3.79 8.96 7.20
N LEU A 64 -3.40 7.71 7.14
CA LEU A 64 -3.74 6.75 8.18
C LEU A 64 -3.12 7.15 9.52
N THR A 65 -1.84 7.50 9.53
CA THR A 65 -1.16 8.00 10.74
C THR A 65 -1.89 9.20 11.34
N ASP A 66 -2.25 10.20 10.53
CA ASP A 66 -3.03 11.38 10.99
C ASP A 66 -4.39 10.96 11.61
N MET A 67 -5.07 9.96 11.04
CA MET A 67 -6.35 9.49 11.58
C MET A 67 -6.19 8.70 12.88
N ILE A 68 -5.13 7.93 13.03
CA ILE A 68 -4.81 7.19 14.27
C ILE A 68 -4.45 8.19 15.38
N GLU A 69 -3.57 9.14 15.12
CA GLU A 69 -3.17 10.18 16.08
C GLU A 69 -4.35 11.01 16.59
N ARG A 70 -5.37 11.20 15.76
CA ARG A 70 -6.63 11.86 16.14
C ARG A 70 -7.60 10.93 16.87
N GLY A 71 -7.24 9.69 17.14
CA GLY A 71 -8.12 8.70 17.79
C GLY A 71 -9.36 8.32 16.96
N ARG A 72 -9.28 8.47 15.61
CA ARG A 72 -10.42 8.18 14.72
C ARG A 72 -10.38 6.79 14.12
N VAL A 73 -9.23 6.13 14.14
CA VAL A 73 -9.00 4.76 13.69
C VAL A 73 -8.20 4.02 14.76
N SER A 74 -8.59 2.80 15.09
CA SER A 74 -7.83 1.83 15.89
C SER A 74 -7.57 0.60 15.04
N LEU A 75 -6.39 0.04 15.14
CA LEU A 75 -5.96 -1.12 14.36
C LEU A 75 -6.04 -2.43 15.16
N SER A 76 -6.54 -2.39 16.40
CA SER A 76 -6.57 -3.51 17.35
C SER A 76 -7.36 -4.75 16.87
N GLN A 77 -8.22 -4.58 15.87
CA GLN A 77 -9.02 -5.66 15.31
C GLN A 77 -8.55 -6.14 13.94
N ILE A 78 -7.40 -5.65 13.46
CA ILE A 78 -6.85 -6.05 12.17
C ILE A 78 -6.53 -7.55 12.17
N ARG A 79 -7.11 -8.26 11.20
CA ARG A 79 -6.82 -9.67 10.91
C ARG A 79 -6.05 -9.86 9.61
N PHE A 80 -6.16 -8.90 8.70
CA PHE A 80 -5.46 -8.93 7.42
C PHE A 80 -4.78 -7.57 7.17
N LEU A 81 -3.47 -7.60 6.99
CA LEU A 81 -2.67 -6.47 6.55
C LEU A 81 -2.18 -6.74 5.14
N VAL A 82 -2.47 -5.85 4.22
CA VAL A 82 -2.00 -5.92 2.83
C VAL A 82 -1.17 -4.68 2.54
N MET A 83 0.03 -4.87 1.99
CA MET A 83 0.87 -3.79 1.47
C MET A 83 1.01 -3.96 -0.03
N ASP A 84 0.47 -3.02 -0.80
CA ASP A 84 0.54 -3.04 -2.26
C ASP A 84 1.53 -1.99 -2.77
N GLU A 85 2.30 -2.34 -3.81
CA GLU A 85 3.43 -1.55 -4.31
C GLU A 85 4.40 -1.14 -3.18
N ALA A 86 4.84 -2.13 -2.38
CA ALA A 86 5.67 -1.87 -1.20
C ALA A 86 6.99 -1.17 -1.55
N ASP A 87 7.62 -1.53 -2.67
CA ASP A 87 8.81 -0.85 -3.20
C ASP A 87 8.55 0.63 -3.45
N ARG A 88 7.44 0.97 -4.07
CA ARG A 88 7.06 2.35 -4.33
C ARG A 88 6.77 3.14 -3.05
N MET A 89 6.18 2.49 -2.03
CA MET A 89 6.01 3.13 -0.72
C MET A 89 7.35 3.50 -0.10
N LEU A 90 8.38 2.64 -0.22
CA LEU A 90 9.74 2.94 0.24
C LEU A 90 10.36 4.08 -0.56
N ASP A 91 10.28 4.04 -1.89
CA ASP A 91 10.81 5.09 -2.78
C ASP A 91 10.20 6.47 -2.49
N MET A 92 8.95 6.50 -2.06
CA MET A 92 8.26 7.72 -1.63
C MET A 92 8.57 8.14 -0.18
N GLY A 93 9.41 7.39 0.53
CA GLY A 93 9.85 7.71 1.89
C GLY A 93 8.83 7.37 2.98
N PHE A 94 7.89 6.47 2.73
CA PHE A 94 6.86 6.09 3.71
C PHE A 94 7.31 5.02 4.73
N GLU A 95 8.54 4.56 4.69
CA GLU A 95 9.03 3.55 5.65
C GLU A 95 8.77 3.95 7.11
N PRO A 96 9.05 5.20 7.56
CA PRO A 96 8.79 5.59 8.96
C PRO A 96 7.31 5.45 9.35
N GLN A 97 6.39 5.89 8.49
CA GLN A 97 4.96 5.79 8.74
C GLN A 97 4.48 4.33 8.74
N ILE A 98 4.97 3.51 7.81
CA ILE A 98 4.64 2.08 7.75
C ILE A 98 5.10 1.39 9.03
N ARG A 99 6.33 1.64 9.48
CA ARG A 99 6.85 1.10 10.75
C ARG A 99 6.06 1.59 11.95
N GLN A 100 5.68 2.85 11.99
CA GLN A 100 4.79 3.37 13.03
C GLN A 100 3.47 2.59 13.06
N ILE A 101 2.79 2.43 11.92
CA ILE A 101 1.51 1.75 11.80
C ILE A 101 1.61 0.28 12.22
N VAL A 102 2.67 -0.42 11.80
CA VAL A 102 2.76 -1.89 11.97
C VAL A 102 3.38 -2.29 13.31
N GLU A 103 4.34 -1.52 13.82
CA GLU A 103 5.14 -1.89 15.00
C GLU A 103 4.77 -1.13 16.28
N LYS A 104 4.22 0.09 16.17
CA LYS A 104 4.07 1.00 17.32
C LYS A 104 2.61 1.29 17.71
N GLU A 105 1.70 1.12 16.79
CA GLU A 105 0.27 1.31 17.04
C GLU A 105 -0.35 0.03 17.63
N ASP A 106 -1.65 0.04 17.84
CA ASP A 106 -2.40 -1.05 18.47
C ASP A 106 -2.67 -2.26 17.55
N MET A 107 -1.88 -2.42 16.47
CA MET A 107 -2.04 -3.53 15.53
C MET A 107 -1.63 -4.88 16.17
N PRO A 108 -2.42 -5.96 15.99
CA PRO A 108 -2.03 -7.32 16.44
C PRO A 108 -0.69 -7.76 15.89
N GLN A 109 0.00 -8.63 16.60
CA GLN A 109 1.33 -9.15 16.21
C GLN A 109 1.27 -9.95 14.90
N SER A 110 2.44 -10.21 14.32
CA SER A 110 2.55 -10.87 13.00
C SER A 110 2.02 -12.29 12.96
N ASP A 111 1.97 -12.98 14.10
CA ASP A 111 1.41 -14.33 14.28
C ASP A 111 -0.10 -14.33 14.55
N GLU A 112 -0.66 -13.18 14.94
CA GLU A 112 -2.10 -12.99 15.20
C GLU A 112 -2.87 -12.45 13.99
N ARG A 113 -2.15 -12.03 12.93
CA ARG A 113 -2.73 -11.51 11.69
C ARG A 113 -2.14 -12.19 10.47
N GLN A 114 -2.86 -12.20 9.38
CA GLN A 114 -2.31 -12.54 8.07
C GLN A 114 -1.77 -11.28 7.37
N THR A 115 -0.49 -11.32 7.01
CA THR A 115 0.15 -10.20 6.29
C THR A 115 0.49 -10.62 4.86
N LEU A 116 0.13 -9.78 3.88
CA LEU A 116 0.43 -9.97 2.47
C LEU A 116 1.20 -8.74 1.97
N LEU A 117 2.31 -8.99 1.28
CA LEU A 117 3.15 -7.94 0.70
C LEU A 117 3.28 -8.17 -0.80
N PHE A 118 2.89 -7.18 -1.58
CA PHE A 118 3.00 -7.16 -3.04
C PHE A 118 4.01 -6.10 -3.45
N SER A 119 4.93 -6.48 -4.35
CA SER A 119 5.99 -5.59 -4.84
C SER A 119 6.45 -6.04 -6.22
N ALA A 120 6.74 -5.09 -7.10
CA ALA A 120 7.31 -5.39 -8.42
C ALA A 120 8.80 -5.74 -8.34
N THR A 121 9.49 -5.24 -7.32
CA THR A 121 10.91 -5.49 -7.06
C THR A 121 11.11 -6.08 -5.67
N PHE A 122 12.25 -6.76 -5.44
CA PHE A 122 12.55 -7.39 -4.15
C PHE A 122 13.97 -7.07 -3.69
N PRO A 123 14.34 -5.77 -3.56
CA PRO A 123 15.63 -5.35 -3.04
C PRO A 123 15.74 -5.66 -1.53
N LYS A 124 16.93 -5.47 -0.96
CA LYS A 124 17.21 -5.80 0.45
C LYS A 124 16.28 -5.08 1.44
N GLU A 125 15.88 -3.87 1.13
CA GLU A 125 14.96 -3.06 1.93
C GLU A 125 13.57 -3.73 2.02
N ILE A 126 13.05 -4.24 0.89
CA ILE A 126 11.77 -4.98 0.86
C ILE A 126 11.89 -6.33 1.56
N GLN A 127 13.02 -7.04 1.38
CA GLN A 127 13.29 -8.29 2.11
C GLN A 127 13.25 -8.06 3.63
N ARG A 128 13.85 -6.95 4.09
CA ARG A 128 13.86 -6.55 5.49
C ARG A 128 12.45 -6.27 6.00
N LEU A 129 11.65 -5.49 5.28
CA LEU A 129 10.26 -5.24 5.65
C LEU A 129 9.45 -6.54 5.74
N ALA A 130 9.60 -7.44 4.77
CA ALA A 130 8.93 -8.74 4.80
C ALA A 130 9.33 -9.55 6.04
N SER A 131 10.63 -9.60 6.36
CA SER A 131 11.14 -10.29 7.54
C SER A 131 10.66 -9.68 8.87
N ASP A 132 10.56 -8.34 8.93
CA ASP A 132 10.15 -7.63 10.15
C ASP A 132 8.63 -7.74 10.40
N PHE A 133 7.81 -7.77 9.34
CA PHE A 133 6.36 -7.66 9.44
C PHE A 133 5.60 -8.97 9.27
N MET A 134 6.26 -10.04 8.83
CA MET A 134 5.65 -11.33 8.54
C MET A 134 6.35 -12.43 9.31
N HIS A 135 5.59 -13.43 9.74
CA HIS A 135 6.10 -14.63 10.39
C HIS A 135 5.97 -15.83 9.45
N ASP A 136 7.04 -16.60 9.28
CA ASP A 136 7.07 -17.83 8.46
C ASP A 136 6.39 -17.66 7.08
N TYR A 137 6.76 -16.59 6.37
CA TYR A 137 6.10 -16.21 5.14
C TYR A 137 6.54 -17.07 3.94
N VAL A 138 5.61 -17.26 3.00
CA VAL A 138 5.88 -17.88 1.71
C VAL A 138 6.23 -16.80 0.69
N PHE A 139 7.37 -16.94 0.04
CA PHE A 139 7.77 -16.08 -1.09
C PHE A 139 7.29 -16.69 -2.40
N LEU A 140 6.39 -15.97 -3.10
CA LEU A 140 5.91 -16.35 -4.41
C LEU A 140 6.42 -15.35 -5.47
N GLN A 141 7.16 -15.85 -6.44
CA GLN A 141 7.67 -15.05 -7.55
C GLN A 141 6.99 -15.44 -8.86
N VAL A 142 6.46 -14.44 -9.57
CA VAL A 142 5.90 -14.60 -10.91
C VAL A 142 6.85 -13.98 -11.93
N GLY A 143 7.46 -14.80 -12.79
CA GLY A 143 8.49 -14.35 -13.72
C GLY A 143 9.84 -14.11 -13.05
N ARG A 144 10.71 -13.31 -13.68
CA ARG A 144 12.00 -12.88 -13.12
C ARG A 144 11.87 -11.47 -12.54
N VAL A 145 12.18 -11.30 -11.26
CA VAL A 145 12.17 -9.98 -10.61
C VAL A 145 13.16 -9.06 -11.33
N GLY A 146 12.68 -7.85 -11.70
CA GLY A 146 13.52 -6.84 -12.37
C GLY A 146 13.84 -7.12 -13.83
N SER A 147 13.18 -8.10 -14.48
CA SER A 147 13.33 -8.33 -15.91
C SER A 147 12.16 -7.73 -16.70
N THR A 148 12.42 -7.35 -17.94
CA THR A 148 11.39 -6.98 -18.90
C THR A 148 10.73 -8.22 -19.50
N THR A 149 9.48 -8.10 -19.94
CA THR A 149 8.81 -9.15 -20.70
C THR A 149 9.37 -9.23 -22.12
N GLU A 150 9.22 -10.38 -22.77
CA GLU A 150 9.70 -10.60 -24.15
C GLU A 150 9.07 -9.64 -25.18
N SER A 151 7.92 -9.04 -24.84
CA SER A 151 7.24 -8.06 -25.69
C SER A 151 7.87 -6.65 -25.64
N ILE A 152 8.83 -6.40 -24.73
CA ILE A 152 9.51 -5.11 -24.62
C ILE A 152 10.88 -5.18 -25.27
N THR A 153 11.05 -4.41 -26.35
CA THR A 153 12.34 -4.23 -27.00
C THR A 153 13.12 -3.12 -26.32
N GLN A 154 14.28 -3.44 -25.79
CA GLN A 154 15.17 -2.46 -25.16
C GLN A 154 16.29 -2.06 -26.12
N ARG A 155 16.54 -0.75 -26.25
CA ARG A 155 17.68 -0.19 -26.99
C ARG A 155 18.45 0.73 -26.06
N VAL A 156 19.77 0.57 -26.03
CA VAL A 156 20.66 1.45 -25.26
C VAL A 156 21.37 2.38 -26.23
N MET A 157 21.22 3.68 -26.00
CA MET A 157 21.90 4.72 -26.77
C MET A 157 22.74 5.58 -25.83
N GLN A 158 23.98 5.86 -26.23
CA GLN A 158 24.83 6.78 -25.50
C GLN A 158 24.43 8.22 -25.92
N ALA A 159 24.05 9.03 -24.95
CA ALA A 159 23.73 10.43 -25.15
C ALA A 159 24.17 11.26 -23.93
N GLU A 160 24.70 12.46 -24.18
CA GLU A 160 24.97 13.43 -23.11
C GLU A 160 23.65 14.01 -22.59
N ASP A 161 23.63 14.50 -21.34
CA ASP A 161 22.38 15.00 -20.71
C ASP A 161 21.70 16.11 -21.51
N ARG A 162 22.49 16.98 -22.16
CA ARG A 162 21.99 18.06 -23.02
C ARG A 162 21.30 17.55 -24.29
N ASP A 163 21.71 16.38 -24.81
CA ASP A 163 21.30 15.82 -26.09
C ASP A 163 20.16 14.78 -25.93
N LYS A 164 19.83 14.35 -24.70
CA LYS A 164 18.82 13.33 -24.41
C LYS A 164 17.43 13.67 -24.97
N LYS A 165 17.04 14.97 -24.90
CA LYS A 165 15.74 15.40 -25.39
C LYS A 165 15.62 15.27 -26.89
N GLU A 166 16.67 15.64 -27.63
CA GLU A 166 16.72 15.53 -29.09
C GLU A 166 16.75 14.07 -29.51
N ALA A 167 17.63 13.25 -28.89
CA ALA A 167 17.69 11.83 -29.12
C ALA A 167 16.35 11.09 -28.83
N LEU A 168 15.57 11.55 -27.86
CA LEU A 168 14.23 11.01 -27.58
C LEU A 168 13.19 11.37 -28.66
N LEU A 169 13.31 12.54 -29.28
CA LEU A 169 12.40 12.98 -30.34
C LEU A 169 12.69 12.29 -31.68
N ASP A 170 13.90 11.75 -31.85
CA ASP A 170 14.34 11.06 -33.07
C ASP A 170 14.03 9.54 -33.04
N LEU A 171 13.44 9.02 -31.93
CA LEU A 171 13.01 7.63 -31.75
C LEU A 171 11.59 7.41 -32.27
#